data_60828112ba10f26519930431a72114e6
#
_entry.id   60828112ba10f26519930431a72114e6
#
_cell.length_a   1.000
_cell.length_b   1.000
_cell.length_c   1.000
_cell.angle_alpha   90.00
_cell.angle_beta   90.00
_cell.angle_gamma   90.00
#
_symmetry.space_group_name_H-M   'P 1'
#
loop_
_entity.id
_entity.type
_entity.pdbx_description
1 polymer ?
#
loop_
_entity_poly.entity_id
_entity_poly.type
_entity_poly.pdbx_seq_one_letter_code
_entity_poly.pdbx_strand_id
1 'polypeptide(L)'
;MGWYAIFVMTGKEELVKEEIDRIMSCSETKITYQLIIAKREINERKNGNIRSVIKKLFPGYILLETDNITELYHLIKNCEYLIDILRRGEYFSEIKLEEIANIVYMADDDGVIGNSDIYVENDRIIVTKGPLKNYDGFIKKIDKRKQRITVLFFFNNKEHFIDLSINIIEKFDDKKIGKTIPFFAYRYYQLK
;
A
#
# COMPACT_ATOMS: atom_id res chain seq x y z
N MET A 1 7.60 -20.02 1.03
CA MET A 1 6.71 -19.17 1.83
C MET A 1 5.53 -18.81 0.95
N GLY A 2 4.32 -18.83 1.51
CA GLY A 2 3.08 -18.48 0.82
C GLY A 2 2.42 -17.27 1.46
N TRP A 3 1.65 -16.51 0.67
CA TRP A 3 0.88 -15.37 1.14
C TRP A 3 -0.57 -15.75 1.40
N TYR A 4 -1.12 -15.30 2.52
CA TYR A 4 -2.48 -15.57 2.95
C TYR A 4 -3.14 -14.29 3.46
N ALA A 5 -4.46 -14.28 3.62
CA ALA A 5 -5.18 -13.18 4.23
C ALA A 5 -5.92 -13.65 5.48
N ILE A 6 -5.61 -13.02 6.60
CA ILE A 6 -6.34 -13.18 7.86
C ILE A 6 -7.51 -12.21 7.81
N PHE A 7 -8.72 -12.73 8.00
CA PHE A 7 -9.94 -11.94 8.12
C PHE A 7 -10.22 -11.65 9.59
N VAL A 8 -10.35 -10.38 9.92
CA VAL A 8 -10.53 -9.90 11.29
C VAL A 8 -11.69 -8.91 11.38
N MET A 9 -12.15 -8.63 12.58
CA MET A 9 -13.13 -7.56 12.80
C MET A 9 -12.53 -6.22 12.34
N THR A 10 -13.24 -5.53 11.46
CA THR A 10 -12.81 -4.25 10.89
C THR A 10 -12.53 -3.22 11.99
N GLY A 11 -11.38 -2.60 11.93
CA GLY A 11 -10.89 -1.65 12.93
C GLY A 11 -10.10 -2.30 14.08
N LYS A 12 -9.96 -3.63 14.10
CA LYS A 12 -9.21 -4.39 15.11
C LYS A 12 -7.93 -5.00 14.58
N GLU A 13 -7.54 -4.67 13.35
CA GLU A 13 -6.41 -5.28 12.65
C GLU A 13 -5.10 -5.11 13.43
N GLU A 14 -4.85 -3.93 14.00
CA GLU A 14 -3.62 -3.67 14.77
C GLU A 14 -3.59 -4.52 16.05
N LEU A 15 -4.73 -4.60 16.77
CA LEU A 15 -4.85 -5.42 17.99
C LEU A 15 -4.60 -6.89 17.70
N VAL A 16 -5.20 -7.43 16.62
CA VAL A 16 -4.99 -8.83 16.21
C VAL A 16 -3.53 -9.07 15.83
N LYS A 17 -2.92 -8.13 15.08
CA LYS A 17 -1.50 -8.22 14.73
C LYS A 17 -0.62 -8.30 15.98
N GLU A 18 -0.80 -7.39 16.94
CA GLU A 18 -0.05 -7.37 18.20
C GLU A 18 -0.25 -8.66 19.01
N GLU A 19 -1.48 -9.18 19.04
CA GLU A 19 -1.79 -10.44 19.74
C GLU A 19 -1.09 -11.64 19.07
N ILE A 20 -1.10 -11.71 17.72
CA ILE A 20 -0.37 -12.76 16.98
C ILE A 20 1.13 -12.65 17.26
N ASP A 21 1.72 -11.46 17.15
CA ASP A 21 3.15 -11.26 17.42
C ASP A 21 3.52 -11.68 18.85
N ARG A 22 2.66 -11.42 19.84
CA ARG A 22 2.82 -11.88 21.22
C ARG A 22 2.75 -13.41 21.36
N ILE A 23 1.76 -14.06 20.74
CA ILE A 23 1.62 -15.53 20.74
C ILE A 23 2.85 -16.18 20.13
N MET A 24 3.28 -15.67 18.97
CA MET A 24 4.43 -16.22 18.26
C MET A 24 5.74 -16.05 19.04
N SER A 25 5.89 -14.93 19.75
CA SER A 25 7.08 -14.69 20.60
C SER A 25 7.16 -15.61 21.81
N CYS A 26 6.00 -16.10 22.31
CA CYS A 26 5.92 -17.04 23.43
C CYS A 26 5.92 -18.51 22.97
N SER A 27 5.78 -18.78 21.67
CA SER A 27 5.74 -20.14 21.13
C SER A 27 7.15 -20.74 21.03
N GLU A 28 7.27 -22.03 21.34
CA GLU A 28 8.48 -22.80 21.07
C GLU A 28 8.65 -23.15 19.58
N THR A 29 7.61 -22.92 18.79
CA THR A 29 7.55 -23.27 17.37
C THR A 29 8.35 -22.27 16.53
N LYS A 30 9.22 -22.80 15.68
CA LYS A 30 10.03 -21.97 14.77
C LYS A 30 9.32 -21.82 13.42
N ILE A 31 8.30 -20.97 13.36
CA ILE A 31 7.61 -20.61 12.11
C ILE A 31 8.13 -19.26 11.65
N THR A 32 8.54 -19.19 10.39
CA THR A 32 8.83 -17.89 9.77
C THR A 32 7.55 -17.23 9.30
N TYR A 33 7.31 -16.00 9.73
CA TYR A 33 6.11 -15.25 9.33
C TYR A 33 6.38 -13.76 9.23
N GLN A 34 5.54 -13.09 8.45
CA GLN A 34 5.46 -11.64 8.37
C GLN A 34 3.98 -11.22 8.30
N LEU A 35 3.62 -10.19 9.06
CA LEU A 35 2.27 -9.62 9.07
C LEU A 35 2.30 -8.19 8.55
N ILE A 36 1.49 -7.91 7.53
CA ILE A 36 1.36 -6.57 6.92
C ILE A 36 -0.10 -6.13 6.98
N ILE A 37 -0.34 -4.97 7.60
CA ILE A 37 -1.62 -4.28 7.47
C ILE A 37 -1.42 -3.23 6.38
N ALA A 38 -1.89 -3.54 5.17
CA ALA A 38 -1.75 -2.65 4.04
C ALA A 38 -2.54 -1.35 4.28
N LYS A 39 -1.84 -0.22 4.21
CA LYS A 39 -2.36 1.12 4.46
C LYS A 39 -2.07 2.02 3.27
N ARG A 40 -2.75 3.14 3.22
CA ARG A 40 -2.53 4.17 2.20
C ARG A 40 -2.61 5.56 2.81
N GLU A 41 -1.81 6.45 2.32
CA GLU A 41 -1.96 7.87 2.56
C GLU A 41 -3.06 8.43 1.67
N ILE A 42 -3.96 9.23 2.21
CA ILE A 42 -5.05 9.85 1.46
C ILE A 42 -5.23 11.31 1.85
N ASN A 43 -5.28 12.19 0.85
CA ASN A 43 -5.55 13.60 1.04
C ASN A 43 -7.05 13.81 1.31
N GLU A 44 -7.41 14.36 2.45
CA GLU A 44 -8.77 14.75 2.80
C GLU A 44 -8.89 16.26 2.91
N ARG A 45 -9.95 16.81 2.30
CA ARG A 45 -10.25 18.22 2.41
C ARG A 45 -11.24 18.45 3.54
N LYS A 46 -10.81 19.18 4.57
CA LYS A 46 -11.65 19.57 5.70
C LYS A 46 -11.50 21.08 5.94
N ASN A 47 -12.62 21.80 5.95
CA ASN A 47 -12.65 23.28 6.17
C ASN A 47 -11.71 24.06 5.23
N GLY A 48 -11.65 23.67 3.96
CA GLY A 48 -10.79 24.31 2.96
C GLY A 48 -9.32 23.84 2.93
N ASN A 49 -8.84 23.20 4.00
CA ASN A 49 -7.47 22.70 4.11
C ASN A 49 -7.38 21.24 3.67
N ILE A 50 -6.28 20.89 3.02
CA ILE A 50 -5.93 19.49 2.69
C ILE A 50 -5.13 18.94 3.86
N ARG A 51 -5.54 17.77 4.35
CA ARG A 51 -4.81 17.01 5.38
C ARG A 51 -4.55 15.61 4.85
N SER A 52 -3.34 15.13 5.06
CA SER A 52 -3.00 13.74 4.84
C SER A 52 -3.48 12.90 6.03
N VAL A 53 -4.13 11.79 5.73
CA VAL A 53 -4.59 10.80 6.72
C VAL A 53 -4.23 9.40 6.24
N ILE A 54 -3.88 8.53 7.17
CA ILE A 54 -3.61 7.12 6.86
C ILE A 54 -4.90 6.33 6.98
N LYS A 55 -5.22 5.55 5.95
CA LYS A 55 -6.36 4.64 5.91
C LYS A 55 -5.91 3.25 5.49
N LYS A 56 -6.63 2.25 5.96
CA LYS A 56 -6.39 0.87 5.53
C LYS A 56 -6.72 0.69 4.05
N LEU A 57 -5.90 -0.08 3.36
CA LEU A 57 -6.11 -0.42 1.96
C LEU A 57 -7.25 -1.43 1.83
N PHE A 58 -7.22 -2.47 2.68
CA PHE A 58 -8.23 -3.53 2.78
C PHE A 58 -8.70 -3.65 4.23
N PRO A 59 -9.76 -2.88 4.63
CA PRO A 59 -10.29 -2.98 5.99
C PRO A 59 -10.78 -4.39 6.32
N GLY A 60 -10.42 -4.89 7.51
CA GLY A 60 -10.76 -6.24 7.96
C GLY A 60 -9.79 -7.33 7.50
N TYR A 61 -8.66 -6.97 6.86
CA TYR A 61 -7.67 -7.93 6.40
C TYR A 61 -6.27 -7.60 6.92
N ILE A 62 -5.54 -8.65 7.31
CA ILE A 62 -4.10 -8.64 7.58
C ILE A 62 -3.47 -9.60 6.57
N LEU A 63 -2.45 -9.15 5.85
CA LEU A 63 -1.67 -9.98 4.94
C LEU A 63 -0.64 -10.74 5.75
N LEU A 64 -0.56 -12.04 5.53
CA LEU A 64 0.35 -12.95 6.22
C LEU A 64 1.22 -13.66 5.19
N GLU A 65 2.52 -13.53 5.32
CA GLU A 65 3.48 -14.44 4.69
C GLU A 65 3.95 -15.46 5.70
N THR A 66 3.97 -16.75 5.35
CA THR A 66 4.46 -17.80 6.23
C THR A 66 4.94 -19.03 5.47
N ASP A 67 5.81 -19.80 6.08
CA ASP A 67 6.25 -21.11 5.60
C ASP A 67 5.32 -22.26 6.07
N ASN A 68 4.56 -22.06 7.14
CA ASN A 68 3.66 -23.08 7.69
C ASN A 68 2.32 -22.49 8.18
N ILE A 69 1.38 -22.33 7.25
CA ILE A 69 0.06 -21.76 7.54
C ILE A 69 -0.77 -22.63 8.50
N THR A 70 -0.66 -23.95 8.40
CA THR A 70 -1.47 -24.87 9.21
C THR A 70 -1.09 -24.77 10.68
N GLU A 71 0.18 -24.85 10.98
CA GLU A 71 0.68 -24.77 12.35
C GLU A 71 0.45 -23.38 12.93
N LEU A 72 0.73 -22.32 12.16
CA LEU A 72 0.46 -20.95 12.58
C LEU A 72 -1.02 -20.75 12.91
N TYR A 73 -1.94 -21.25 12.07
CA TYR A 73 -3.38 -21.16 12.33
C TYR A 73 -3.77 -21.81 13.66
N HIS A 74 -3.22 -22.99 13.98
CA HIS A 74 -3.52 -23.65 15.24
C HIS A 74 -3.13 -22.83 16.46
N LEU A 75 -2.09 -22.03 16.36
CA LEU A 75 -1.63 -21.15 17.43
C LEU A 75 -2.55 -19.91 17.58
N ILE A 76 -2.98 -19.33 16.45
CA ILE A 76 -3.67 -18.02 16.45
C ILE A 76 -5.20 -18.09 16.38
N LYS A 77 -5.81 -19.25 16.10
CA LYS A 77 -7.26 -19.40 15.87
C LYS A 77 -8.16 -18.90 17.02
N ASN A 78 -7.61 -18.77 18.21
CA ASN A 78 -8.34 -18.28 19.39
C ASN A 78 -8.05 -16.81 19.70
N CYS A 79 -7.33 -16.07 18.83
CA CYS A 79 -7.12 -14.64 19.00
C CYS A 79 -8.46 -13.90 19.01
N GLU A 80 -8.59 -12.95 19.92
CA GLU A 80 -9.75 -12.07 19.99
C GLU A 80 -9.85 -11.26 18.69
N TYR A 81 -11.04 -11.09 18.15
CA TYR A 81 -11.33 -10.39 16.89
C TYR A 81 -10.77 -11.04 15.61
N LEU A 82 -10.04 -12.13 15.65
CA LEU A 82 -9.72 -12.94 14.48
C LEU A 82 -10.99 -13.73 14.09
N ILE A 83 -11.38 -13.63 12.81
CA ILE A 83 -12.56 -14.34 12.31
C ILE A 83 -12.14 -15.65 11.67
N ASP A 84 -11.25 -15.62 10.69
CA ASP A 84 -10.66 -16.79 10.04
C ASP A 84 -9.49 -16.39 9.14
N ILE A 85 -8.77 -17.38 8.59
CA ILE A 85 -7.89 -17.19 7.44
C ILE A 85 -8.68 -17.57 6.19
N LEU A 86 -8.57 -16.80 5.11
CA LEU A 86 -9.32 -17.06 3.89
C LEU A 86 -9.10 -18.49 3.39
N ARG A 87 -10.21 -19.18 3.07
CA ARG A 87 -10.23 -20.57 2.64
C ARG A 87 -10.94 -20.76 1.31
N ARG A 88 -10.56 -21.85 0.63
CA ARG A 88 -11.32 -22.42 -0.49
C ARG A 88 -11.70 -23.85 -0.13
N GLY A 89 -12.94 -24.05 0.33
CA GLY A 89 -13.36 -25.29 0.96
C GLY A 89 -12.61 -25.51 2.28
N GLU A 90 -11.97 -26.67 2.43
CA GLU A 90 -11.21 -27.02 3.64
C GLU A 90 -9.76 -26.48 3.66
N TYR A 91 -9.27 -25.98 2.51
CA TYR A 91 -7.88 -25.56 2.36
C TYR A 91 -7.73 -24.04 2.52
N PHE A 92 -6.64 -23.61 3.15
CA PHE A 92 -6.27 -22.19 3.19
C PHE A 92 -5.99 -21.67 1.79
N SER A 93 -6.58 -20.52 1.46
CA SER A 93 -6.45 -19.93 0.13
C SER A 93 -5.19 -19.07 0.06
N GLU A 94 -4.18 -19.57 -0.63
CA GLU A 94 -2.99 -18.78 -0.91
C GLU A 94 -3.33 -17.65 -1.88
N ILE A 95 -2.84 -16.43 -1.58
CA ILE A 95 -2.96 -15.27 -2.44
C ILE A 95 -1.86 -15.36 -3.50
N LYS A 96 -2.23 -15.12 -4.75
CA LYS A 96 -1.27 -15.12 -5.85
C LYS A 96 -0.21 -14.04 -5.66
N LEU A 97 1.03 -14.38 -5.95
CA LEU A 97 2.14 -13.43 -5.85
C LEU A 97 1.88 -12.15 -6.68
N GLU A 98 1.23 -12.26 -7.82
CA GLU A 98 0.87 -11.14 -8.70
C GLU A 98 -0.10 -10.14 -8.03
N GLU A 99 -0.98 -10.62 -7.14
CA GLU A 99 -1.91 -9.77 -6.40
C GLU A 99 -1.22 -9.02 -5.25
N ILE A 100 -0.25 -9.69 -4.59
CA ILE A 100 0.42 -9.15 -3.41
C ILE A 100 1.62 -8.28 -3.77
N ALA A 101 2.35 -8.63 -4.84
CA ALA A 101 3.59 -7.97 -5.21
C ALA A 101 3.42 -6.44 -5.36
N ASN A 102 2.36 -6.02 -6.05
CA ASN A 102 2.09 -4.60 -6.25
C ASN A 102 1.87 -3.86 -4.93
N ILE A 103 1.23 -4.51 -3.94
CA ILE A 103 0.97 -3.93 -2.63
C ILE A 103 2.27 -3.82 -1.85
N VAL A 104 3.05 -4.90 -1.79
CA VAL A 104 4.31 -4.96 -1.04
C VAL A 104 5.37 -4.02 -1.63
N TYR A 105 5.48 -3.94 -2.97
CA TYR A 105 6.45 -3.04 -3.61
C TYR A 105 6.08 -1.56 -3.49
N MET A 106 4.79 -1.23 -3.38
CA MET A 106 4.36 0.16 -3.21
C MET A 106 4.39 0.63 -1.76
N ALA A 107 4.29 -0.29 -0.80
CA ALA A 107 4.27 0.02 0.62
C ALA A 107 5.69 0.24 1.16
N ASP A 108 5.80 1.12 2.14
CA ASP A 108 7.00 1.27 2.96
C ASP A 108 7.08 0.18 4.06
N ASP A 109 8.08 0.29 4.93
CA ASP A 109 8.31 -0.67 6.02
C ASP A 109 7.14 -0.74 7.02
N ASP A 110 6.33 0.32 7.12
CA ASP A 110 5.12 0.38 7.95
C ASP A 110 3.85 -0.11 7.24
N GLY A 111 4.00 -0.62 6.01
CA GLY A 111 2.91 -1.08 5.17
C GLY A 111 2.08 0.04 4.54
N VAL A 112 2.60 1.27 4.45
CA VAL A 112 1.90 2.45 3.95
C VAL A 112 2.28 2.75 2.51
N ILE A 113 1.29 2.80 1.62
CA ILE A 113 1.45 3.36 0.28
C ILE A 113 1.31 4.88 0.38
N GLY A 114 2.43 5.57 0.26
CA GLY A 114 2.52 7.02 0.39
C GLY A 114 2.10 7.79 -0.87
N ASN A 115 2.38 9.08 -0.85
CA ASN A 115 2.11 10.00 -1.96
C ASN A 115 3.01 9.75 -3.17
N SER A 116 2.47 10.02 -4.36
CA SER A 116 3.24 10.02 -5.62
C SER A 116 3.19 11.39 -6.30
N ASP A 117 4.30 11.81 -6.85
CA ASP A 117 4.40 13.05 -7.63
C ASP A 117 4.08 12.75 -9.09
N ILE A 118 3.13 13.50 -9.64
CA ILE A 118 2.71 13.36 -11.03
C ILE A 118 2.68 14.73 -11.73
N TYR A 119 2.82 14.72 -13.04
CA TYR A 119 2.36 15.82 -13.88
C TYR A 119 1.45 15.31 -15.00
N VAL A 120 0.65 16.19 -15.55
CA VAL A 120 -0.28 15.87 -16.64
C VAL A 120 0.19 16.60 -17.90
N GLU A 121 0.44 15.85 -18.96
CA GLU A 121 0.83 16.37 -20.26
C GLU A 121 -0.02 15.73 -21.36
N ASN A 122 -0.68 16.55 -22.18
CA ASN A 122 -1.55 16.08 -23.28
C ASN A 122 -2.53 14.99 -22.82
N ASP A 123 -3.22 15.21 -21.69
CA ASP A 123 -4.14 14.28 -21.02
C ASP A 123 -3.49 12.94 -20.55
N ARG A 124 -2.18 12.83 -20.65
CA ARG A 124 -1.44 11.69 -20.08
C ARG A 124 -0.94 12.01 -18.69
N ILE A 125 -1.06 11.03 -17.81
CA ILE A 125 -0.53 11.09 -16.44
C ILE A 125 0.89 10.52 -16.49
N ILE A 126 1.86 11.29 -16.00
CA ILE A 126 3.24 10.87 -15.92
C ILE A 126 3.65 10.89 -14.45
N VAL A 127 3.99 9.72 -13.92
CA VAL A 127 4.45 9.57 -12.52
C VAL A 127 5.96 9.80 -12.48
N THR A 128 6.40 10.79 -11.71
CA THR A 128 7.83 11.13 -11.61
C THR A 128 8.49 10.49 -10.39
N LYS A 129 7.78 10.45 -9.27
CA LYS A 129 8.27 9.89 -8.00
C LYS A 129 7.16 9.20 -7.24
N GLY A 130 7.57 8.36 -6.28
CA GLY A 130 6.68 7.70 -5.33
C GLY A 130 6.24 6.31 -5.76
N PRO A 131 5.36 5.68 -4.95
CA PRO A 131 4.94 4.29 -5.09
C PRO A 131 4.34 3.94 -6.45
N LEU A 132 3.67 4.90 -7.11
CA LEU A 132 3.02 4.68 -8.42
C LEU A 132 3.99 4.69 -9.61
N LYS A 133 5.28 4.93 -9.38
CA LYS A 133 6.27 4.89 -10.45
C LYS A 133 6.34 3.48 -11.04
N ASN A 134 6.20 3.37 -12.37
CA ASN A 134 6.10 2.11 -13.13
C ASN A 134 4.74 1.36 -12.99
N TYR A 135 3.73 1.99 -12.36
CA TYR A 135 2.38 1.42 -12.21
C TYR A 135 1.29 2.23 -12.93
N ASP A 136 1.67 3.05 -13.89
CA ASP A 136 0.77 3.94 -14.66
C ASP A 136 -0.33 3.15 -15.41
N GLY A 137 -0.05 1.91 -15.83
CA GLY A 137 -1.05 1.04 -16.48
C GLY A 137 -2.24 0.64 -15.60
N PHE A 138 -2.10 0.74 -14.28
CA PHE A 138 -3.15 0.44 -13.32
C PHE A 138 -4.00 1.66 -12.94
N ILE A 139 -3.61 2.85 -13.39
CA ILE A 139 -4.32 4.11 -13.15
C ILE A 139 -5.59 4.14 -13.98
N LYS A 140 -6.74 4.35 -13.33
CA LYS A 140 -8.06 4.39 -13.98
C LYS A 140 -8.64 5.80 -14.04
N LYS A 141 -8.39 6.63 -13.03
CA LYS A 141 -8.97 7.96 -12.93
C LYS A 141 -8.08 8.90 -12.12
N ILE A 142 -8.10 10.19 -12.46
CA ILE A 142 -7.51 11.27 -11.67
C ILE A 142 -8.59 12.23 -11.19
N ASP A 143 -8.54 12.59 -9.90
CA ASP A 143 -9.29 13.71 -9.32
C ASP A 143 -8.31 14.82 -8.90
N LYS A 144 -8.09 15.78 -9.82
CA LYS A 144 -7.16 16.89 -9.59
C LYS A 144 -7.59 17.75 -8.40
N ARG A 145 -8.90 17.92 -8.17
CA ARG A 145 -9.42 18.75 -7.08
C ARG A 145 -9.12 18.15 -5.71
N LYS A 146 -9.23 16.83 -5.59
CA LYS A 146 -8.95 16.10 -4.35
C LYS A 146 -7.50 15.68 -4.24
N GLN A 147 -6.69 15.88 -5.27
CA GLN A 147 -5.32 15.38 -5.37
C GLN A 147 -5.26 13.86 -5.14
N ARG A 148 -6.08 13.13 -5.89
CA ARG A 148 -6.21 11.68 -5.80
C ARG A 148 -6.18 11.04 -7.18
N ILE A 149 -5.72 9.81 -7.19
CA ILE A 149 -5.73 8.94 -8.34
C ILE A 149 -6.37 7.61 -7.94
N THR A 150 -7.25 7.09 -8.79
CA THR A 150 -7.87 5.78 -8.56
C THR A 150 -7.04 4.72 -9.27
N VAL A 151 -6.54 3.75 -8.53
CA VAL A 151 -5.71 2.64 -9.00
C VAL A 151 -6.49 1.34 -8.87
N LEU A 152 -6.35 0.46 -9.85
CA LEU A 152 -6.91 -0.88 -9.82
C LEU A 152 -5.94 -1.83 -9.11
N PHE A 153 -6.39 -2.43 -8.04
CA PHE A 153 -5.73 -3.54 -7.35
C PHE A 153 -6.54 -4.82 -7.53
N PHE A 154 -5.84 -5.93 -7.64
CA PHE A 154 -6.45 -7.25 -7.52
C PHE A 154 -6.14 -7.78 -6.14
N PHE A 155 -7.15 -8.27 -5.44
CA PHE A 155 -6.99 -8.90 -4.13
C PHE A 155 -8.13 -9.89 -3.90
N ASN A 156 -7.79 -11.10 -3.49
CA ASN A 156 -8.74 -12.21 -3.28
C ASN A 156 -9.62 -12.48 -4.52
N ASN A 157 -8.98 -12.51 -5.71
CA ASN A 157 -9.63 -12.67 -7.02
C ASN A 157 -10.72 -11.62 -7.36
N LYS A 158 -10.65 -10.43 -6.74
CA LYS A 158 -11.57 -9.31 -6.99
C LYS A 158 -10.82 -8.05 -7.37
N GLU A 159 -11.49 -7.24 -8.17
CA GLU A 159 -11.01 -5.91 -8.52
C GLU A 159 -11.36 -4.91 -7.41
N HIS A 160 -10.38 -4.13 -6.99
CA HIS A 160 -10.54 -3.06 -6.01
C HIS A 160 -10.07 -1.74 -6.61
N PHE A 161 -10.98 -0.78 -6.73
CA PHE A 161 -10.66 0.58 -7.16
C PHE A 161 -10.35 1.44 -5.94
N ILE A 162 -9.07 1.74 -5.75
CA ILE A 162 -8.58 2.38 -4.55
C ILE A 162 -7.99 3.75 -4.88
N ASP A 163 -8.44 4.77 -4.16
CA ASP A 163 -7.87 6.10 -4.27
C ASP A 163 -6.55 6.19 -3.51
N LEU A 164 -5.51 6.68 -4.17
CA LEU A 164 -4.22 7.03 -3.58
C LEU A 164 -3.99 8.53 -3.71
N SER A 165 -3.22 9.10 -2.79
CA SER A 165 -2.84 10.50 -2.83
C SER A 165 -1.77 10.77 -3.88
N ILE A 166 -1.86 11.95 -4.46
CA ILE A 166 -0.87 12.45 -5.42
C ILE A 166 -0.55 13.92 -5.13
N ASN A 167 0.65 14.31 -5.48
CA ASN A 167 1.03 15.70 -5.64
C ASN A 167 1.07 16.02 -7.14
N ILE A 168 0.32 17.01 -7.57
CA ILE A 168 0.36 17.47 -8.96
C ILE A 168 1.44 18.54 -9.04
N ILE A 169 2.54 18.22 -9.71
CA ILE A 169 3.65 19.15 -9.94
C ILE A 169 3.51 19.81 -11.30
N GLU A 170 3.96 21.05 -11.42
CA GLU A 170 4.10 21.70 -12.72
C GLU A 170 5.27 21.08 -13.48
N LYS A 171 5.11 20.91 -14.81
CA LYS A 171 6.23 20.51 -15.65
C LYS A 171 7.32 21.57 -15.54
N PHE A 172 8.52 21.17 -15.16
CA PHE A 172 9.68 22.05 -15.25
C PHE A 172 9.90 22.37 -16.73
N ASP A 173 9.61 23.60 -17.11
CA ASP A 173 9.90 24.09 -18.47
C ASP A 173 11.36 24.53 -18.47
N ASP A 174 12.25 23.72 -19.06
CA ASP A 174 13.69 24.05 -19.16
C ASP A 174 13.95 25.41 -19.79
N LYS A 175 12.95 25.95 -20.53
CA LYS A 175 13.00 27.30 -21.11
C LYS A 175 12.86 28.43 -20.08
N LYS A 176 12.35 28.15 -18.85
CA LYS A 176 12.25 29.16 -17.78
C LYS A 176 13.52 29.26 -16.94
N ILE A 177 14.41 28.29 -17.01
CA ILE A 177 15.66 28.24 -16.21
C ILE A 177 16.65 29.35 -16.63
N GLY A 178 16.53 29.90 -17.84
CA GLY A 178 17.45 30.91 -18.36
C GLY A 178 17.38 32.31 -17.72
N LYS A 179 16.45 32.55 -16.80
CA LYS A 179 16.26 33.95 -16.27
C LYS A 179 16.40 34.14 -14.76
N THR A 180 16.52 33.09 -13.92
CA THR A 180 16.47 33.34 -12.46
C THR A 180 17.28 32.37 -11.57
N ILE A 181 18.21 31.55 -12.08
CA ILE A 181 19.06 30.72 -11.24
C ILE A 181 20.53 31.05 -11.51
N PRO A 182 21.32 31.38 -10.46
CA PRO A 182 22.76 31.58 -10.63
C PRO A 182 23.43 30.30 -11.13
N PHE A 183 24.37 30.46 -12.05
CA PHE A 183 25.16 29.43 -12.76
C PHE A 183 25.72 28.27 -11.86
N PHE A 184 25.87 28.50 -10.57
CA PHE A 184 26.35 27.52 -9.60
C PHE A 184 25.36 26.40 -9.26
N ALA A 185 24.06 26.59 -9.43
CA ALA A 185 23.05 25.58 -9.13
C ALA A 185 22.91 24.53 -10.27
N TYR A 186 23.30 24.90 -11.49
CA TYR A 186 23.21 24.02 -12.66
C TYR A 186 24.15 22.80 -12.60
N ARG A 187 25.29 22.93 -11.91
CA ARG A 187 26.32 21.88 -11.81
C ARG A 187 25.97 20.77 -10.81
N TYR A 188 25.02 21.01 -9.91
CA TYR A 188 24.63 20.05 -8.88
C TYR A 188 23.64 18.97 -9.36
N TYR A 189 22.90 19.25 -10.46
CA TYR A 189 21.90 18.34 -11.00
C TYR A 189 22.39 17.40 -12.10
N GLN A 190 23.59 17.60 -12.62
CA GLN A 190 24.17 16.74 -13.67
C GLN A 190 25.06 15.60 -13.14
N LEU A 191 25.22 15.47 -11.81
CA LEU A 191 26.15 14.51 -11.18
C LEU A 191 25.45 13.51 -10.23
N LYS A 192 24.16 13.27 -10.43
CA LYS A 192 23.49 12.14 -9.76
C LYS A 192 22.66 11.34 -10.72
#